data_2447633a63b4151c01863da9e9967afe
#
_entry.id   2447633a63b4151c01863da9e9967afe
#
_cell.length_a   1.000
_cell.length_b   1.000
_cell.length_c   1.000
_cell.angle_alpha   90.00
_cell.angle_beta   90.00
_cell.angle_gamma   90.00
#
_symmetry.space_group_name_H-M   'P 1'
#
loop_
_entity.id
_entity.type
_entity.pdbx_description
1 polymer ?
#
loop_
_entity_poly.entity_id
_entity_poly.type
_entity_poly.pdbx_seq_one_letter_code
_entity_poly.pdbx_strand_id
1 'polypeptide(L)' 'MNREPFETMPDVMDAKQIAEALQISKAGAYTLLNSPAFPTLRIGGRKLVMKSELIEWLKSHTNRKP' A
#
# COMPACT_ATOMS: atom_id res chain seq x y z
N MET A 1 -0.94 13.22 -19.08
CA MET A 1 -0.39 12.25 -18.88
C MET A 1 -0.80 11.49 -17.78
N ASN A 2 -1.14 10.38 -17.92
CA ASN A 2 -1.57 9.59 -16.97
C ASN A 2 -0.54 8.80 -16.38
N ARG A 3 -0.01 9.21 -15.27
CA ARG A 3 0.97 8.51 -14.63
C ARG A 3 0.41 7.75 -13.53
N GLU A 4 0.69 6.50 -13.43
CA GLU A 4 0.25 5.68 -12.34
C GLU A 4 0.90 6.15 -11.08
N PRO A 5 0.19 6.29 -9.98
CA PRO A 5 0.82 6.72 -8.73
C PRO A 5 1.98 5.83 -8.32
N PHE A 6 1.87 4.52 -8.61
CA PHE A 6 2.91 3.60 -8.21
C PHE A 6 4.23 3.86 -8.95
N GLU A 7 4.17 4.47 -10.11
CA GLU A 7 5.39 4.73 -10.85
C GLU A 7 6.26 5.77 -10.19
N THR A 8 5.66 6.64 -9.39
CA THR A 8 6.40 7.69 -8.73
C THR A 8 6.64 7.39 -7.27
N MET A 9 6.20 6.25 -6.77
CA MET A 9 6.38 5.90 -5.37
C MET A 9 7.65 5.12 -5.17
N PRO A 10 8.29 5.25 -4.00
CA PRO A 10 9.51 4.51 -3.72
C PRO A 10 9.19 3.03 -3.55
N ASP A 11 10.24 2.21 -3.59
CA ASP A 11 10.07 0.77 -3.45
C ASP A 11 9.54 0.36 -2.09
N VAL A 12 9.81 1.15 -1.05
CA VAL A 12 9.29 0.89 0.29
C VAL A 12 8.45 2.09 0.68
N MET A 13 7.21 1.86 1.04
CA MET A 13 6.24 2.92 1.25
C MET A 13 5.74 2.95 2.69
N ASP A 14 5.55 4.15 3.22
CA ASP A 14 4.98 4.31 4.56
C ASP A 14 3.48 4.63 4.42
N ALA A 15 2.83 4.90 5.56
CA ALA A 15 1.39 5.13 5.55
C ALA A 15 1.00 6.31 4.67
N LYS A 16 1.78 7.38 4.72
CA LYS A 16 1.46 8.56 3.94
C LYS A 16 1.51 8.24 2.45
N GLN A 17 2.52 7.51 2.04
CA GLN A 17 2.68 7.16 0.64
C GLN A 17 1.62 6.17 0.18
N ILE A 18 1.25 5.23 1.05
CA ILE A 18 0.18 4.31 0.74
C ILE A 18 -1.13 5.08 0.55
N ALA A 19 -1.39 6.04 1.44
CA ALA A 19 -2.61 6.82 1.35
C ALA A 19 -2.66 7.58 0.03
N GLU A 20 -1.55 8.13 -0.41
CA GLU A 20 -1.49 8.84 -1.67
C GLU A 20 -1.69 7.91 -2.85
N ALA A 21 -1.04 6.76 -2.82
CA ALA A 21 -1.12 5.82 -3.92
C ALA A 21 -2.51 5.24 -4.08
N LEU A 22 -3.18 4.95 -2.97
CA LEU A 22 -4.51 4.35 -3.01
C LEU A 22 -5.62 5.38 -2.93
N GLN A 23 -5.26 6.65 -2.73
CA GLN A 23 -6.23 7.73 -2.61
C GLN A 23 -7.21 7.48 -1.47
N ILE A 24 -6.67 7.11 -0.34
CA ILE A 24 -7.46 6.90 0.86
C ILE A 24 -6.91 7.78 1.96
N SER A 25 -7.59 7.84 3.08
CA SER A 25 -7.14 8.67 4.18
C SER A 25 -5.93 8.02 4.82
N LYS A 26 -5.16 8.82 5.57
CA LYS A 26 -4.01 8.29 6.26
C LYS A 26 -4.46 7.27 7.31
N ALA A 27 -5.61 7.51 7.93
CA ALA A 27 -6.15 6.55 8.89
C ALA A 27 -6.44 5.22 8.22
N GLY A 28 -6.95 5.25 6.98
CA GLY A 28 -7.19 4.03 6.23
C GLY A 28 -5.91 3.28 5.94
N ALA A 29 -4.85 4.03 5.62
CA ALA A 29 -3.55 3.41 5.35
C ALA A 29 -3.00 2.74 6.61
N TYR A 30 -3.15 3.38 7.77
CA TYR A 30 -2.71 2.77 9.01
C TYR A 30 -3.52 1.52 9.34
N THR A 31 -4.81 1.54 9.03
CA THR A 31 -5.65 0.37 9.23
C THR A 31 -5.12 -0.80 8.40
N LEU A 32 -4.74 -0.53 7.16
CA LEU A 32 -4.17 -1.58 6.32
C LEU A 32 -2.87 -2.10 6.89
N LEU A 33 -2.00 -1.20 7.31
CA LEU A 33 -0.71 -1.62 7.85
C LEU A 33 -0.83 -2.41 9.14
N ASN A 34 -1.93 -2.24 9.85
CA ASN A 34 -2.16 -2.99 11.07
C ASN A 34 -2.94 -4.29 10.83
N SER A 35 -3.35 -4.51 9.60
CA SER A 35 -4.11 -5.71 9.30
C SER A 35 -3.19 -6.92 9.20
N PRO A 36 -3.54 -8.03 9.81
CA PRO A 36 -2.69 -9.21 9.75
C PRO A 36 -2.58 -9.81 8.35
N ALA A 37 -3.54 -9.53 7.50
CA ALA A 37 -3.50 -10.07 6.14
C ALA A 37 -2.69 -9.22 5.18
N PHE A 38 -2.30 -8.03 5.61
CA PHE A 38 -1.57 -7.11 4.73
C PHE A 38 -0.07 -7.39 4.87
N PRO A 39 0.69 -7.33 3.78
CA PRO A 39 2.12 -7.64 3.83
C PRO A 39 2.96 -6.51 4.45
N THR A 40 2.71 -6.25 5.72
CA THR A 40 3.37 -5.18 6.44
C THR A 40 4.79 -5.55 6.82
N LEU A 41 5.71 -4.61 6.55
CA LEU A 41 7.08 -4.82 6.89
C LEU A 41 7.35 -3.97 8.13
N ARG A 42 7.84 -4.56 9.20
CA ARG A 42 8.10 -3.82 10.42
C ARG A 42 9.57 -3.67 10.64
N ILE A 43 10.04 -2.45 10.62
CA ILE A 43 11.43 -2.16 10.79
C ILE A 43 11.57 -1.03 11.79
N GLY A 44 12.27 -1.29 12.88
CA GLY A 44 12.57 -0.23 13.84
C GLY A 44 11.37 0.53 14.34
N GLY A 45 10.29 -0.16 14.59
CA GLY A 45 9.08 0.50 15.06
C GLY A 45 8.25 1.14 13.97
N ARG A 46 8.71 1.08 12.74
CA ARG A 46 7.96 1.65 11.63
C ARG A 46 7.22 0.54 10.90
N LYS A 47 6.07 0.89 10.35
CA LYS A 47 5.29 -0.06 9.57
C LYS A 47 5.31 0.41 8.14
N LEU A 48 5.83 -0.43 7.27
CA LEU A 48 6.05 -0.09 5.87
C LEU A 48 5.52 -1.22 5.00
N VAL A 49 5.48 -1.01 3.71
CA VAL A 49 5.12 -2.07 2.79
C VAL A 49 5.99 -1.91 1.54
N MET A 50 6.40 -3.01 0.97
CA MET A 50 7.14 -2.96 -0.27
C MET A 50 6.16 -2.73 -1.40
N LYS A 51 6.51 -1.87 -2.34
CA LYS A 51 5.61 -1.53 -3.43
C LYS A 51 5.16 -2.78 -4.19
N SER A 52 6.09 -3.69 -4.47
CA SER A 52 5.72 -4.90 -5.21
C SER A 52 4.74 -5.75 -4.42
N GLU A 53 4.90 -5.82 -3.10
CA GLU A 53 3.99 -6.60 -2.27
C GLU A 53 2.61 -5.93 -2.22
N LEU A 54 2.60 -4.62 -2.18
CA LEU A 54 1.33 -3.89 -2.18
C LEU A 54 0.57 -4.17 -3.46
N ILE A 55 1.24 -4.13 -4.59
CA ILE A 55 0.60 -4.37 -5.88
C ILE A 55 0.04 -5.78 -5.92
N GLU A 56 0.80 -6.76 -5.45
CA GLU A 56 0.32 -8.14 -5.44
C GLU A 56 -0.89 -8.30 -4.53
N TRP A 57 -0.85 -7.62 -3.38
CA TRP A 57 -1.97 -7.68 -2.45
C TRP A 57 -3.23 -7.10 -3.08
N LEU A 58 -3.07 -5.98 -3.80
CA LEU A 58 -4.21 -5.35 -4.47
C LEU A 58 -4.78 -6.28 -5.53
N LYS A 59 -3.93 -6.96 -6.26
CA LYS A 59 -4.41 -7.88 -7.28
C LYS A 59 -5.19 -9.02 -6.67
N SER A 60 -4.71 -9.56 -5.56
CA SER A 60 -5.37 -10.70 -4.97
C SER A 60 -6.66 -10.31 -4.25
N HIS A 61 -6.80 -9.03 -3.90
CA HIS A 61 -8.00 -8.58 -3.21
C HIS A 61 -8.95 -7.80 -4.11
N THR A 62 -8.61 -7.66 -5.37
CA THR A 62 -9.51 -7.00 -6.29
C THR A 62 -10.58 -7.97 -6.68
N ASN A 63 -11.82 -7.55 -6.42
CA ASN A 63 -12.89 -8.41 -6.74
C ASN A 63 -13.34 -8.13 -8.09
N ARG A 64 -12.78 -8.69 -9.05
CA ARG A 64 -13.11 -8.45 -10.33
C ARG A 64 -14.10 -9.29 -10.79
N LYS A 65 -14.95 -8.82 -11.22
CA LYS A 65 -15.87 -9.56 -11.75
C LYS A 65 -15.92 -9.19 -13.04
N PRO A 66 -15.70 -9.91 -13.93
CA PRO A 66 -15.81 -9.55 -15.32
C PRO A 66 -17.19 -9.13 -15.69
#